data_3f2dcdf0223af8a249d9caa5c4440aab
#
_entry.id   3f2dcdf0223af8a249d9caa5c4440aab
#
_cell.length_a   1.000
_cell.length_b   1.000
_cell.length_c   1.000
_cell.angle_alpha   90.00
_cell.angle_beta   90.00
_cell.angle_gamma   90.00
#
_symmetry.space_group_name_H-M   'P 1'
#
loop_
_entity.id
_entity.type
_entity.pdbx_description
1 polymer ?
#
loop_
_entity_poly.entity_id
_entity_poly.type
_entity_poly.pdbx_seq_one_letter_code
_entity_poly.pdbx_strand_id
1 'polypeptide(L)'
;GTPGENGLLQGYFDLIGMPYSCCGVLAASITFNKFVCNNYLKSFCVNVADSVRLFKGEAWSDQAIVEYLGLPVFVKPNDGGSSFGVTKVKEIAELNGAIAKAFEEGEEVLIESYISGTEVTCGCYKVKGKEVVFPLTEVVTSNEFFDFDAKYNGQVEEITPARIPAELAERIQRETLRIYDILGAKGIIRVDYIIEANGEAKLLDINTTPGMTATSFIPQQ
;
A
#
# COMPACT_ATOMS: atom_id res chain seq x y z
N GLY A 1 -12.52 -0.34 1.49
CA GLY A 1 -12.87 -0.65 2.89
C GLY A 1 -13.68 -1.93 3.04
N THR A 2 -13.91 -2.32 4.27
CA THR A 2 -14.74 -3.48 4.64
C THR A 2 -16.20 -3.25 4.25
N PRO A 3 -16.92 -4.27 3.70
CA PRO A 3 -16.46 -5.65 3.44
C PRO A 3 -15.90 -5.89 2.03
N GLY A 4 -15.75 -4.86 1.21
CA GLY A 4 -15.45 -5.00 -0.23
C GLY A 4 -14.00 -5.33 -0.55
N GLU A 5 -13.05 -4.96 0.31
CA GLU A 5 -11.61 -5.04 0.04
C GLU A 5 -10.88 -6.09 0.89
N ASN A 6 -11.52 -6.61 1.96
CA ASN A 6 -10.88 -7.51 2.93
C ASN A 6 -11.16 -9.00 2.72
N GLY A 7 -11.82 -9.37 1.63
CA GLY A 7 -12.15 -10.76 1.31
C GLY A 7 -13.52 -11.23 1.80
N LEU A 8 -14.20 -10.51 2.69
CA LEU A 8 -15.51 -10.93 3.21
C LEU A 8 -16.59 -11.00 2.12
N LEU A 9 -16.68 -9.98 1.29
CA LEU A 9 -17.66 -9.94 0.19
C LEU A 9 -17.32 -10.99 -0.88
N GLN A 10 -16.03 -11.16 -1.20
CA GLN A 10 -15.55 -12.18 -2.11
C GLN A 10 -15.90 -13.59 -1.61
N GLY A 11 -15.68 -13.85 -0.30
CA GLY A 11 -16.06 -15.13 0.31
C GLY A 11 -17.57 -15.40 0.26
N TYR A 12 -18.39 -14.38 0.46
CA TYR A 12 -19.84 -14.52 0.29
C TYR A 12 -20.21 -14.84 -1.17
N PHE A 13 -19.61 -14.16 -2.14
CA PHE A 13 -19.84 -14.44 -3.56
C PHE A 13 -19.39 -15.84 -3.96
N ASP A 14 -18.25 -16.32 -3.44
CA ASP A 14 -17.78 -17.69 -3.68
C ASP A 14 -18.78 -18.73 -3.12
N LEU A 15 -19.33 -18.50 -1.92
CA LEU A 15 -20.31 -19.41 -1.30
C LEU A 15 -21.61 -19.55 -2.11
N ILE A 16 -22.08 -18.47 -2.72
CA ILE A 16 -23.32 -18.47 -3.51
C ILE A 16 -23.09 -18.66 -5.03
N GLY A 17 -21.83 -18.87 -5.45
CA GLY A 17 -21.48 -19.02 -6.86
C GLY A 17 -21.65 -17.77 -7.71
N MET A 18 -21.61 -16.58 -7.10
CA MET A 18 -21.74 -15.29 -7.81
C MET A 18 -20.39 -14.88 -8.42
N PRO A 19 -20.29 -14.67 -9.74
CA PRO A 19 -19.06 -14.18 -10.36
C PRO A 19 -18.79 -12.71 -10.01
N TYR A 20 -17.51 -12.38 -9.84
CA TYR A 20 -17.02 -11.02 -9.57
C TYR A 20 -15.69 -10.76 -10.30
N SER A 21 -15.31 -9.50 -10.48
CA SER A 21 -14.20 -9.07 -11.34
C SER A 21 -12.94 -8.64 -10.57
N CYS A 22 -12.95 -8.68 -9.24
CA CYS A 22 -11.78 -8.34 -8.41
C CYS A 22 -11.02 -9.59 -7.94
N CYS A 23 -9.98 -9.40 -7.13
CA CYS A 23 -9.23 -10.49 -6.52
C CYS A 23 -10.10 -11.41 -5.67
N GLY A 24 -9.72 -12.68 -5.57
CA GLY A 24 -10.35 -13.64 -4.68
C GLY A 24 -10.03 -13.39 -3.21
N VAL A 25 -10.67 -14.17 -2.33
CA VAL A 25 -10.62 -14.02 -0.86
C VAL A 25 -9.19 -13.91 -0.34
N LEU A 26 -8.30 -14.81 -0.72
CA LEU A 26 -6.93 -14.86 -0.17
C LEU A 26 -6.13 -13.60 -0.50
N ALA A 27 -6.09 -13.20 -1.78
CA ALA A 27 -5.37 -12.02 -2.20
C ALA A 27 -5.94 -10.74 -1.54
N ALA A 28 -7.29 -10.61 -1.49
CA ALA A 28 -7.94 -9.50 -0.86
C ALA A 28 -7.62 -9.42 0.65
N SER A 29 -7.68 -10.55 1.36
CA SER A 29 -7.39 -10.58 2.80
C SER A 29 -5.92 -10.30 3.12
N ILE A 30 -4.98 -10.86 2.32
CA ILE A 30 -3.55 -10.60 2.50
C ILE A 30 -3.25 -9.11 2.29
N THR A 31 -3.73 -8.52 1.19
CA THR A 31 -3.40 -7.13 0.85
C THR A 31 -4.07 -6.11 1.77
N PHE A 32 -5.23 -6.45 2.34
CA PHE A 32 -5.92 -5.57 3.27
C PHE A 32 -5.20 -5.45 4.62
N ASN A 33 -4.54 -6.52 5.08
CA ASN A 33 -3.69 -6.50 6.27
C ASN A 33 -2.25 -6.17 5.85
N LYS A 34 -1.84 -4.92 6.06
CA LYS A 34 -0.56 -4.39 5.58
C LYS A 34 0.65 -5.14 6.12
N PHE A 35 0.65 -5.49 7.41
CA PHE A 35 1.75 -6.25 8.00
C PHE A 35 1.88 -7.65 7.38
N VAL A 36 0.77 -8.34 7.19
CA VAL A 36 0.76 -9.67 6.55
C VAL A 36 1.21 -9.56 5.10
N CYS A 37 0.71 -8.59 4.36
CA CYS A 37 1.07 -8.33 2.97
C CYS A 37 2.58 -8.11 2.81
N ASN A 38 3.15 -7.20 3.60
CA ASN A 38 4.57 -6.86 3.56
C ASN A 38 5.44 -8.08 3.89
N ASN A 39 5.12 -8.82 4.95
CA ASN A 39 5.91 -10.00 5.34
C ASN A 39 5.76 -11.17 4.35
N TYR A 40 4.56 -11.38 3.81
CA TYR A 40 4.33 -12.36 2.76
C TYR A 40 5.18 -12.05 1.53
N LEU A 41 5.14 -10.82 1.03
CA LEU A 41 5.90 -10.40 -0.15
C LEU A 41 7.41 -10.33 0.10
N LYS A 42 7.84 -9.95 1.32
CA LYS A 42 9.25 -9.99 1.74
C LYS A 42 9.84 -11.40 1.64
N SER A 43 9.03 -12.46 1.87
CA SER A 43 9.47 -13.85 1.71
C SER A 43 9.78 -14.23 0.25
N PHE A 44 9.29 -13.44 -0.71
CA PHE A 44 9.61 -13.54 -2.13
C PHE A 44 10.63 -12.48 -2.59
N CYS A 45 11.38 -11.88 -1.66
CA CYS A 45 12.37 -10.84 -1.96
C CYS A 45 11.78 -9.57 -2.62
N VAL A 46 10.53 -9.22 -2.34
CA VAL A 46 9.99 -7.89 -2.65
C VAL A 46 10.51 -6.91 -1.61
N ASN A 47 11.04 -5.77 -2.05
CA ASN A 47 11.50 -4.72 -1.16
C ASN A 47 10.30 -4.02 -0.50
N VAL A 48 10.25 -4.07 0.83
CA VAL A 48 9.24 -3.41 1.67
C VAL A 48 9.92 -2.63 2.79
N ALA A 49 9.20 -1.72 3.44
CA ALA A 49 9.68 -1.09 4.67
C ALA A 49 9.84 -2.11 5.79
N ASP A 50 10.82 -1.93 6.67
CA ASP A 50 10.84 -2.64 7.94
C ASP A 50 9.71 -2.15 8.82
N SER A 51 9.08 -3.06 9.56
CA SER A 51 7.88 -2.73 10.31
C SER A 51 7.72 -3.53 11.59
N VAL A 52 6.97 -2.96 12.53
CA VAL A 52 6.53 -3.57 13.79
C VAL A 52 5.01 -3.51 13.83
N ARG A 53 4.37 -4.59 14.24
CA ARG A 53 2.92 -4.63 14.48
C ARG A 53 2.66 -4.71 15.98
N LEU A 54 1.69 -3.92 16.45
CA LEU A 54 1.20 -3.93 17.83
C LEU A 54 -0.28 -4.31 17.85
N PHE A 55 -0.67 -5.09 18.85
CA PHE A 55 -2.08 -5.37 19.15
C PHE A 55 -2.55 -4.51 20.33
N LYS A 56 -3.80 -4.11 20.30
CA LYS A 56 -4.41 -3.33 21.37
C LYS A 56 -4.35 -4.11 22.70
N GLY A 57 -3.82 -3.45 23.74
CA GLY A 57 -3.63 -4.07 25.05
C GLY A 57 -2.32 -4.82 25.25
N GLU A 58 -1.48 -4.97 24.25
CA GLU A 58 -0.12 -5.46 24.43
C GLU A 58 0.80 -4.38 25.01
N ALA A 59 1.84 -4.81 25.72
CA ALA A 59 2.91 -3.92 26.16
C ALA A 59 3.97 -3.82 25.06
N TRP A 60 4.50 -2.62 24.85
CA TRP A 60 5.61 -2.38 23.91
C TRP A 60 6.67 -1.50 24.54
N SER A 61 7.81 -1.39 23.88
CA SER A 61 8.90 -0.49 24.24
C SER A 61 9.17 0.48 23.12
N ASP A 62 8.92 1.76 23.34
CA ASP A 62 9.19 2.83 22.37
C ASP A 62 10.65 2.83 21.96
N GLN A 63 11.56 2.63 22.94
CA GLN A 63 12.98 2.59 22.70
C GLN A 63 13.36 1.44 21.76
N ALA A 64 12.82 0.22 21.97
CA ALA A 64 13.11 -0.94 21.13
C ALA A 64 12.58 -0.75 19.70
N ILE A 65 11.40 -0.12 19.55
CA ILE A 65 10.83 0.18 18.24
C ILE A 65 11.71 1.17 17.48
N VAL A 66 12.14 2.26 18.13
CA VAL A 66 13.01 3.27 17.51
C VAL A 66 14.40 2.74 17.23
N GLU A 67 14.98 1.89 18.08
CA GLU A 67 16.26 1.24 17.83
C GLU A 67 16.21 0.32 16.59
N TYR A 68 15.07 -0.36 16.37
CA TYR A 68 14.91 -1.26 15.22
C TYR A 68 14.59 -0.54 13.92
N LEU A 69 13.64 0.43 13.94
CA LEU A 69 13.14 1.07 12.73
C LEU A 69 13.87 2.36 12.37
N GLY A 70 14.53 3.01 13.32
CA GLY A 70 15.03 4.38 13.19
C GLY A 70 13.89 5.42 13.27
N LEU A 71 14.24 6.68 13.11
CA LEU A 71 13.29 7.80 12.97
C LEU A 71 13.62 8.57 11.69
N PRO A 72 12.62 9.13 11.00
CA PRO A 72 11.19 9.11 11.34
C PRO A 72 10.53 7.75 11.01
N VAL A 73 9.36 7.50 11.61
CA VAL A 73 8.50 6.35 11.30
C VAL A 73 7.09 6.81 10.93
N PHE A 74 6.36 5.96 10.21
CA PHE A 74 4.92 6.08 10.04
C PHE A 74 4.19 5.14 10.98
N VAL A 75 3.21 5.67 11.71
CA VAL A 75 2.29 4.93 12.56
C VAL A 75 0.91 4.97 11.91
N LYS A 76 0.29 3.82 11.68
CA LYS A 76 -1.00 3.71 10.98
C LYS A 76 -1.81 2.51 11.46
N PRO A 77 -3.14 2.49 11.29
CA PRO A 77 -3.93 1.27 11.44
C PRO A 77 -3.40 0.21 10.46
N ASN A 78 -3.29 -1.04 10.94
CA ASN A 78 -2.81 -2.14 10.09
C ASN A 78 -3.81 -2.50 9.00
N ASP A 79 -5.11 -2.45 9.32
CA ASP A 79 -6.22 -2.69 8.42
C ASP A 79 -6.88 -1.36 8.06
N GLY A 80 -7.13 -1.12 6.79
CA GLY A 80 -7.81 0.09 6.40
C GLY A 80 -7.26 0.74 5.14
N GLY A 81 -7.87 1.85 4.76
CA GLY A 81 -7.53 2.59 3.55
C GLY A 81 -7.58 4.10 3.76
N SER A 82 -7.36 4.86 2.66
CA SER A 82 -7.51 6.32 2.60
C SER A 82 -6.65 7.13 3.58
N SER A 83 -5.58 6.54 4.11
CA SER A 83 -4.63 7.22 5.04
C SER A 83 -5.26 7.74 6.35
N PHE A 84 -6.43 7.21 6.78
CA PHE A 84 -6.98 7.52 8.08
C PHE A 84 -6.07 7.04 9.20
N GLY A 85 -5.93 7.84 10.27
CA GLY A 85 -5.13 7.47 11.44
C GLY A 85 -3.61 7.40 11.19
N VAL A 86 -3.12 7.82 10.02
CA VAL A 86 -1.69 7.83 9.70
C VAL A 86 -1.01 9.04 10.37
N THR A 87 0.11 8.79 11.03
CA THR A 87 0.91 9.84 11.67
C THR A 87 2.39 9.61 11.38
N LYS A 88 3.09 10.64 10.88
CA LYS A 88 4.56 10.65 10.77
C LYS A 88 5.15 11.10 12.11
N VAL A 89 5.91 10.23 12.73
CA VAL A 89 6.58 10.45 14.01
C VAL A 89 8.04 10.77 13.76
N LYS A 90 8.49 11.94 14.20
CA LYS A 90 9.87 12.43 14.04
C LYS A 90 10.69 12.28 15.32
N GLU A 91 10.03 12.25 16.47
CA GLU A 91 10.65 12.15 17.79
C GLU A 91 9.97 11.05 18.63
N ILE A 92 10.76 10.33 19.44
CA ILE A 92 10.26 9.22 20.26
C ILE A 92 9.11 9.66 21.20
N ALA A 93 9.12 10.91 21.66
CA ALA A 93 8.09 11.44 22.53
C ALA A 93 6.69 11.49 21.88
N GLU A 94 6.62 11.50 20.56
CA GLU A 94 5.36 11.53 19.78
C GLU A 94 4.76 10.13 19.58
N LEU A 95 5.58 9.07 19.76
CA LEU A 95 5.24 7.71 19.33
C LEU A 95 3.98 7.18 20.02
N ASN A 96 3.89 7.30 21.35
CA ASN A 96 2.74 6.81 22.09
C ASN A 96 1.42 7.52 21.72
N GLY A 97 1.48 8.82 21.44
CA GLY A 97 0.32 9.59 20.98
C GLY A 97 -0.15 9.13 19.59
N ALA A 98 0.80 8.86 18.68
CA ALA A 98 0.51 8.36 17.36
C ALA A 98 -0.08 6.94 17.40
N ILE A 99 0.46 6.05 18.23
CA ILE A 99 -0.05 4.69 18.44
C ILE A 99 -1.47 4.73 19.00
N ALA A 100 -1.73 5.55 20.03
CA ALA A 100 -3.06 5.70 20.60
C ALA A 100 -4.09 6.15 19.56
N LYS A 101 -3.74 7.15 18.75
CA LYS A 101 -4.58 7.64 17.65
C LYS A 101 -4.86 6.55 16.60
N ALA A 102 -3.87 5.75 16.23
CA ALA A 102 -4.06 4.67 15.27
C ALA A 102 -4.96 3.55 15.83
N PHE A 103 -4.93 3.28 17.14
CA PHE A 103 -5.83 2.35 17.82
C PHE A 103 -7.29 2.83 17.95
N GLU A 104 -7.57 4.10 17.66
CA GLU A 104 -8.97 4.56 17.53
C GLU A 104 -9.65 3.99 16.30
N GLU A 105 -8.86 3.67 15.26
CA GLU A 105 -9.36 3.18 13.97
C GLU A 105 -9.35 1.64 13.84
N GLY A 106 -8.70 0.90 14.79
CA GLY A 106 -8.61 -0.55 14.71
C GLY A 106 -7.96 -1.21 15.91
N GLU A 107 -7.85 -2.53 15.86
CA GLU A 107 -7.27 -3.35 16.94
C GLU A 107 -5.77 -3.65 16.73
N GLU A 108 -5.25 -3.36 15.54
CA GLU A 108 -3.87 -3.55 15.16
C GLU A 108 -3.25 -2.26 14.62
N VAL A 109 -2.05 -1.93 15.07
CA VAL A 109 -1.27 -0.78 14.59
C VAL A 109 -0.01 -1.26 13.91
N LEU A 110 0.30 -0.68 12.76
CA LEU A 110 1.53 -0.89 12.02
C LEU A 110 2.42 0.34 12.17
N ILE A 111 3.69 0.10 12.53
CA ILE A 111 4.73 1.12 12.60
C ILE A 111 5.78 0.75 11.54
N GLU A 112 6.05 1.65 10.60
CA GLU A 112 6.97 1.40 9.48
C GLU A 112 8.08 2.43 9.43
N SER A 113 9.27 2.00 9.03
CA SER A 113 10.37 2.90 8.69
C SER A 113 9.95 3.87 7.59
N TYR A 114 10.30 5.14 7.74
CA TYR A 114 10.08 6.13 6.69
C TYR A 114 10.93 5.84 5.45
N ILE A 115 10.29 5.83 4.30
CA ILE A 115 10.97 5.74 3.01
C ILE A 115 10.91 7.13 2.37
N SER A 116 12.07 7.68 2.00
CA SER A 116 12.18 8.94 1.29
C SER A 116 12.36 8.69 -0.20
N GLY A 117 11.56 9.35 -1.04
CA GLY A 117 11.69 9.17 -2.48
C GLY A 117 10.51 9.70 -3.28
N THR A 118 10.45 9.28 -4.53
CA THR A 118 9.36 9.62 -5.46
C THR A 118 8.27 8.56 -5.37
N GLU A 119 7.06 8.95 -5.05
CA GLU A 119 5.90 8.05 -5.04
C GLU A 119 5.41 7.82 -6.47
N VAL A 120 5.23 6.54 -6.83
CA VAL A 120 4.67 6.14 -8.12
C VAL A 120 3.64 5.02 -7.92
N THR A 121 2.66 4.96 -8.82
CA THR A 121 1.64 3.91 -8.83
C THR A 121 1.57 3.23 -10.18
N CYS A 122 1.36 1.92 -10.18
CA CYS A 122 1.29 1.10 -11.38
C CYS A 122 0.10 0.15 -11.32
N GLY A 123 -0.77 0.22 -12.32
CA GLY A 123 -1.85 -0.73 -12.50
C GLY A 123 -1.47 -1.90 -13.39
N CYS A 124 -2.07 -3.08 -13.13
CA CYS A 124 -1.96 -4.21 -14.04
C CYS A 124 -3.13 -5.18 -13.95
N TYR A 125 -3.28 -6.03 -14.96
CA TYR A 125 -4.17 -7.18 -14.95
C TYR A 125 -3.69 -8.26 -15.94
N LYS A 126 -4.17 -9.50 -15.71
CA LYS A 126 -3.95 -10.62 -16.65
C LYS A 126 -5.29 -11.23 -17.04
N VAL A 127 -5.48 -11.50 -18.34
CA VAL A 127 -6.68 -12.14 -18.88
C VAL A 127 -6.35 -13.01 -20.08
N LYS A 128 -6.80 -14.27 -20.08
CA LYS A 128 -6.67 -15.21 -21.20
C LYS A 128 -5.24 -15.30 -21.77
N GLY A 129 -4.23 -15.34 -20.90
CA GLY A 129 -2.81 -15.42 -21.28
C GLY A 129 -2.21 -14.09 -21.76
N LYS A 130 -2.96 -13.00 -21.72
CA LYS A 130 -2.47 -11.65 -21.99
C LYS A 130 -2.15 -10.94 -20.67
N GLU A 131 -0.94 -10.43 -20.57
CA GLU A 131 -0.50 -9.55 -19.50
C GLU A 131 -0.63 -8.10 -19.93
N VAL A 132 -1.22 -7.28 -19.11
CA VAL A 132 -1.33 -5.84 -19.35
C VAL A 132 -0.81 -5.14 -18.11
N VAL A 133 0.17 -4.28 -18.30
CA VAL A 133 0.70 -3.37 -17.28
C VAL A 133 0.60 -1.96 -17.81
N PHE A 134 0.09 -1.07 -17.00
CA PHE A 134 -0.12 0.31 -17.39
C PHE A 134 1.16 1.15 -17.23
N PRO A 135 1.25 2.34 -17.86
CA PRO A 135 2.25 3.32 -17.53
C PRO A 135 2.21 3.66 -16.04
N LEU A 136 3.37 4.00 -15.47
CA LEU A 136 3.40 4.49 -14.09
C LEU A 136 2.88 5.92 -14.02
N THR A 137 2.15 6.24 -12.95
CA THR A 137 1.79 7.59 -12.57
C THR A 137 2.65 8.04 -11.41
N GLU A 138 3.30 9.20 -11.53
CA GLU A 138 3.99 9.87 -10.44
C GLU A 138 3.00 10.67 -9.61
N VAL A 139 3.10 10.55 -8.28
CA VAL A 139 2.26 11.27 -7.32
C VAL A 139 3.10 12.39 -6.70
N VAL A 140 2.81 13.63 -7.07
CA VAL A 140 3.50 14.80 -6.54
C VAL A 140 2.61 15.47 -5.51
N THR A 141 3.07 15.57 -4.28
CA THR A 141 2.38 16.29 -3.22
C THR A 141 3.21 17.45 -2.70
N SER A 142 2.56 18.57 -2.39
CA SER A 142 3.19 19.69 -1.69
C SER A 142 3.36 19.43 -0.18
N ASN A 143 2.68 18.41 0.35
CA ASN A 143 2.76 18.00 1.74
C ASN A 143 3.97 17.09 1.98
N GLU A 144 4.37 16.93 3.24
CA GLU A 144 5.47 16.01 3.61
C GLU A 144 5.21 14.54 3.23
N PHE A 145 3.94 14.17 3.00
CA PHE A 145 3.50 12.86 2.51
C PHE A 145 2.07 12.93 1.94
N PHE A 146 1.67 11.88 1.21
CA PHE A 146 0.36 11.77 0.59
C PHE A 146 -0.70 11.34 1.63
N ASP A 147 -1.13 12.28 2.46
CA ASP A 147 -2.14 12.08 3.51
C ASP A 147 -3.58 12.18 2.96
N PHE A 148 -4.54 12.03 3.88
CA PHE A 148 -5.95 12.13 3.54
C PHE A 148 -6.31 13.50 2.95
N ASP A 149 -5.79 14.59 3.53
CA ASP A 149 -6.08 15.94 3.06
C ASP A 149 -5.49 16.19 1.67
N ALA A 150 -4.28 15.68 1.40
CA ALA A 150 -3.69 15.75 0.07
C ALA A 150 -4.53 15.00 -0.97
N LYS A 151 -5.07 13.80 -0.61
CA LYS A 151 -5.89 12.98 -1.53
C LYS A 151 -7.18 13.64 -1.98
N TYR A 152 -7.83 14.41 -1.10
CA TYR A 152 -9.19 14.90 -1.35
C TYR A 152 -9.30 16.41 -1.54
N ASN A 153 -8.26 17.18 -1.18
CA ASN A 153 -8.30 18.64 -1.23
C ASN A 153 -7.51 19.24 -2.43
N GLY A 154 -7.17 18.43 -3.44
CA GLY A 154 -6.56 18.90 -4.70
C GLY A 154 -5.11 19.40 -4.57
N GLN A 155 -4.38 18.99 -3.52
CA GLN A 155 -2.96 19.35 -3.31
C GLN A 155 -1.99 18.33 -3.92
N VAL A 156 -2.49 17.50 -4.86
CA VAL A 156 -1.72 16.43 -5.51
C VAL A 156 -1.78 16.61 -7.00
N GLU A 157 -0.63 16.56 -7.64
CA GLU A 157 -0.48 16.48 -9.08
C GLU A 157 -0.16 15.02 -9.46
N GLU A 158 -0.96 14.45 -10.36
CA GLU A 158 -0.79 13.11 -10.90
C GLU A 158 -0.24 13.20 -12.32
N ILE A 159 0.97 12.66 -12.55
CA ILE A 159 1.67 12.78 -13.82
C ILE A 159 1.83 11.41 -14.47
N THR A 160 1.12 11.19 -15.58
CA THR A 160 1.20 9.95 -16.37
C THR A 160 1.66 10.25 -17.79
N PRO A 161 2.74 9.61 -18.30
CA PRO A 161 3.65 8.71 -17.59
C PRO A 161 4.54 9.44 -16.57
N ALA A 162 4.96 8.71 -15.54
CA ALA A 162 5.86 9.21 -14.50
C ALA A 162 7.19 9.75 -15.07
N ARG A 163 7.74 10.80 -14.49
CA ARG A 163 9.00 11.45 -14.91
C ARG A 163 10.23 10.71 -14.37
N ILE A 164 10.35 9.43 -14.72
CA ILE A 164 11.46 8.55 -14.32
C ILE A 164 12.14 7.93 -15.53
N PRO A 165 13.39 7.42 -15.41
CA PRO A 165 14.06 6.72 -16.50
C PRO A 165 13.25 5.51 -17.00
N ALA A 166 13.21 5.29 -18.31
CA ALA A 166 12.45 4.21 -18.93
C ALA A 166 12.83 2.82 -18.39
N GLU A 167 14.12 2.57 -18.19
CA GLU A 167 14.62 1.29 -17.63
C GLU A 167 14.08 1.04 -16.21
N LEU A 168 13.96 2.10 -15.40
CA LEU A 168 13.39 2.01 -14.06
C LEU A 168 11.88 1.74 -14.12
N ALA A 169 11.17 2.43 -15.02
CA ALA A 169 9.74 2.19 -15.24
C ALA A 169 9.48 0.73 -15.63
N GLU A 170 10.23 0.19 -16.60
CA GLU A 170 10.10 -1.21 -17.01
C GLU A 170 10.43 -2.20 -15.88
N ARG A 171 11.41 -1.89 -15.02
CA ARG A 171 11.74 -2.71 -13.84
C ARG A 171 10.58 -2.77 -12.87
N ILE A 172 9.96 -1.62 -12.55
CA ILE A 172 8.81 -1.54 -11.65
C ILE A 172 7.59 -2.23 -12.27
N GLN A 173 7.35 -2.08 -13.56
CA GLN A 173 6.27 -2.78 -14.26
C GLN A 173 6.43 -4.30 -14.20
N ARG A 174 7.65 -4.83 -14.41
CA ARG A 174 7.92 -6.27 -14.23
C ARG A 174 7.71 -6.73 -12.79
N GLU A 175 8.14 -5.93 -11.82
CA GLU A 175 7.90 -6.24 -10.40
C GLU A 175 6.41 -6.24 -10.06
N THR A 176 5.63 -5.31 -10.61
CA THR A 176 4.17 -5.26 -10.45
C THR A 176 3.50 -6.53 -10.98
N LEU A 177 3.90 -7.01 -12.17
CA LEU A 177 3.41 -8.28 -12.73
C LEU A 177 3.85 -9.49 -11.89
N ARG A 178 5.07 -9.47 -11.34
CA ARG A 178 5.57 -10.51 -10.43
C ARG A 178 4.75 -10.56 -9.13
N ILE A 179 4.44 -9.41 -8.53
CA ILE A 179 3.58 -9.31 -7.36
C ILE A 179 2.17 -9.84 -7.66
N TYR A 180 1.63 -9.52 -8.84
CA TYR A 180 0.35 -10.06 -9.29
C TYR A 180 0.31 -11.59 -9.26
N ASP A 181 1.38 -12.24 -9.75
CA ASP A 181 1.50 -13.70 -9.76
C ASP A 181 1.68 -14.28 -8.36
N ILE A 182 2.53 -13.69 -7.53
CA ILE A 182 2.78 -14.11 -6.14
C ILE A 182 1.48 -14.13 -5.33
N LEU A 183 0.65 -13.10 -5.51
CA LEU A 183 -0.64 -12.99 -4.82
C LEU A 183 -1.74 -13.88 -5.41
N GLY A 184 -1.51 -14.48 -6.60
CA GLY A 184 -2.58 -15.15 -7.34
C GLY A 184 -3.74 -14.18 -7.65
N ALA A 185 -3.38 -12.93 -7.96
CA ALA A 185 -4.34 -11.87 -8.17
C ALA A 185 -5.26 -12.13 -9.37
N LYS A 186 -6.44 -11.53 -9.35
CA LYS A 186 -7.42 -11.55 -10.44
C LYS A 186 -7.98 -10.14 -10.63
N GLY A 187 -8.46 -9.87 -11.85
CA GLY A 187 -8.95 -8.54 -12.16
C GLY A 187 -7.83 -7.51 -12.21
N ILE A 188 -8.17 -6.25 -12.00
CA ILE A 188 -7.22 -5.13 -12.01
C ILE A 188 -6.74 -4.88 -10.58
N ILE A 189 -5.42 -4.78 -10.40
CA ILE A 189 -4.82 -4.31 -9.16
C ILE A 189 -4.01 -3.04 -9.41
N ARG A 190 -3.76 -2.27 -8.36
CA ARG A 190 -2.83 -1.14 -8.32
C ARG A 190 -1.81 -1.38 -7.24
N VAL A 191 -0.56 -1.15 -7.58
CA VAL A 191 0.58 -1.29 -6.66
C VAL A 191 1.27 0.05 -6.56
N ASP A 192 1.42 0.52 -5.34
CA ASP A 192 2.02 1.81 -5.02
C ASP A 192 3.45 1.60 -4.50
N TYR A 193 4.40 2.42 -4.96
CA TYR A 193 5.82 2.31 -4.64
C TYR A 193 6.41 3.66 -4.26
N ILE A 194 7.50 3.63 -3.50
CA ILE A 194 8.41 4.77 -3.33
C ILE A 194 9.76 4.41 -3.95
N ILE A 195 10.24 5.24 -4.87
CA ILE A 195 11.55 5.12 -5.50
C ILE A 195 12.55 5.94 -4.71
N GLU A 196 13.49 5.27 -4.04
CA GLU A 196 14.55 5.92 -3.27
C GLU A 196 15.60 6.57 -4.19
N ALA A 197 16.43 7.46 -3.64
CA ALA A 197 17.46 8.18 -4.38
C ALA A 197 18.51 7.26 -5.06
N ASN A 198 18.69 6.03 -4.55
CA ASN A 198 19.55 5.00 -5.16
C ASN A 198 18.89 4.29 -6.34
N GLY A 199 17.63 4.62 -6.67
CA GLY A 199 16.83 3.98 -7.71
C GLY A 199 16.14 2.68 -7.29
N GLU A 200 16.23 2.27 -6.02
CA GLU A 200 15.48 1.12 -5.52
C GLU A 200 14.01 1.50 -5.29
N ALA A 201 13.11 0.65 -5.76
CA ALA A 201 11.69 0.80 -5.50
C ALA A 201 11.28 -0.08 -4.31
N LYS A 202 10.61 0.53 -3.34
CA LYS A 202 10.01 -0.18 -2.20
C LYS A 202 8.50 -0.15 -2.32
N LEU A 203 7.87 -1.28 -2.09
CA LEU A 203 6.42 -1.41 -2.03
C LEU A 203 5.87 -0.56 -0.90
N LEU A 204 4.83 0.23 -1.20
CA LEU A 204 4.11 1.06 -0.24
C LEU A 204 2.75 0.47 0.12
N ASP A 205 1.94 0.10 -0.90
CA ASP A 205 0.59 -0.46 -0.71
C ASP A 205 0.13 -1.24 -1.94
N ILE A 206 -0.87 -2.12 -1.77
CA ILE A 206 -1.51 -2.85 -2.88
C ILE A 206 -3.01 -2.72 -2.75
N ASN A 207 -3.65 -2.23 -3.81
CA ASN A 207 -5.09 -2.11 -3.89
C ASN A 207 -5.65 -3.14 -4.88
N THR A 208 -6.42 -4.11 -4.37
CA THR A 208 -7.05 -5.19 -5.16
C THR A 208 -8.45 -4.84 -5.67
N THR A 209 -8.94 -3.66 -5.29
CA THR A 209 -10.22 -3.09 -5.77
C THR A 209 -10.02 -1.60 -6.03
N PRO A 210 -9.14 -1.22 -6.98
CA PRO A 210 -8.82 0.19 -7.22
C PRO A 210 -10.02 0.97 -7.71
N GLY A 211 -10.02 2.27 -7.42
CA GLY A 211 -11.03 3.20 -7.93
C GLY A 211 -11.07 3.22 -9.46
N MET A 212 -12.29 3.31 -10.01
CA MET A 212 -12.56 3.28 -11.45
C MET A 212 -13.34 4.52 -11.92
N THR A 213 -13.35 5.59 -11.13
CA THR A 213 -13.91 6.87 -11.55
C THR A 213 -12.97 7.58 -12.52
N ALA A 214 -13.46 8.53 -13.30
CA ALA A 214 -12.66 9.27 -14.28
C ALA A 214 -11.42 9.97 -13.67
N THR A 215 -11.46 10.25 -12.37
CA THR A 215 -10.36 10.88 -11.61
C THR A 215 -9.50 9.87 -10.83
N SER A 216 -9.73 8.56 -11.00
CA SER A 216 -8.90 7.53 -10.37
C SER A 216 -7.68 7.20 -11.21
N PHE A 217 -6.60 6.72 -10.58
CA PHE A 217 -5.33 6.38 -11.25
C PHE A 217 -5.51 5.41 -12.43
N ILE A 218 -6.26 4.32 -12.23
CA ILE A 218 -6.40 3.27 -13.27
C ILE A 218 -6.98 3.80 -14.58
N PRO A 219 -8.10 4.55 -14.60
CA PRO A 219 -8.61 5.12 -15.85
C PRO A 219 -7.72 6.21 -16.48
N GLN A 220 -6.78 6.78 -15.74
CA GLN A 220 -5.83 7.79 -16.23
C GLN A 220 -4.54 7.17 -16.79
N GLN A 221 -4.22 5.94 -16.43
CA GLN A 221 -3.09 5.15 -16.93
C GLN A 221 -3.39 4.50 -18.30
#